data_d87326f2ecd43ca6c7a096e1c6e1b52a
#
_entry.id   d87326f2ecd43ca6c7a096e1c6e1b52a
#
_cell.length_a   1.000
_cell.length_b   1.000
_cell.length_c   1.000
_cell.angle_alpha   90.00
_cell.angle_beta   90.00
_cell.angle_gamma   90.00
#
_symmetry.space_group_name_H-M   'P 1'
#
loop_
_entity.id
_entity.type
_entity.pdbx_description
1 polymer ?
#
loop_
_entity_poly.entity_id
_entity_poly.type
_entity_poly.pdbx_seq_one_letter_code
_entity_poly.pdbx_strand_id
1 'polypeptide(L)'
;RFGIKPDRPTPAHTHYDGLDYIPAKTPVLMGHHFSSIAGAGPIVGPIIAVAFFGWLPAVIWIILGSIFIGGVHDFSSLVVSIRHRARSIAQVAKRMMSPVAHKLYLIFIWFTMVYVLTVFVDLTADSFTENGGVASSSFMYIMLAILMGLAVYRMNFSLVKASFIFVPLVFLAIGITGAFFGSFL
;
A
#
# COMPACT_ATOMS: atom_id res chain seq x y z
N ARG A 1 -0.07 -3.66 -27.61
CA ARG A 1 1.31 -3.89 -27.14
C ARG A 1 1.77 -2.63 -26.40
N PHE A 2 2.22 -2.76 -25.18
CA PHE A 2 2.66 -1.64 -24.34
C PHE A 2 4.01 -1.02 -24.79
N GLY A 3 4.75 -1.63 -25.73
CA GLY A 3 6.00 -1.10 -26.26
C GLY A 3 7.06 -0.85 -25.17
N ILE A 4 7.20 -1.79 -24.25
CA ILE A 4 8.20 -1.73 -23.18
C ILE A 4 9.57 -1.97 -23.78
N LYS A 5 10.50 -1.07 -23.46
CA LYS A 5 11.91 -1.18 -23.83
C LYS A 5 12.73 -1.16 -22.55
N PRO A 6 13.52 -2.21 -22.25
CA PRO A 6 14.33 -2.28 -21.03
C PRO A 6 15.30 -1.10 -20.87
N ASP A 7 15.84 -0.62 -21.99
CA ASP A 7 16.84 0.43 -22.01
C ASP A 7 16.26 1.86 -21.96
N ARG A 8 14.94 1.99 -21.87
CA ARG A 8 14.30 3.31 -21.78
C ARG A 8 14.50 3.88 -20.38
N PRO A 9 15.19 5.01 -20.21
CA PRO A 9 15.33 5.64 -18.91
C PRO A 9 13.96 6.09 -18.36
N THR A 10 13.76 5.87 -17.09
CA THR A 10 12.53 6.30 -16.39
C THR A 10 12.58 7.79 -16.03
N PRO A 11 11.44 8.43 -15.71
CA PRO A 11 11.42 9.82 -15.28
C PRO A 11 12.35 10.13 -14.10
N ALA A 12 12.55 9.18 -13.18
CA ALA A 12 13.47 9.35 -12.07
C ALA A 12 14.94 9.55 -12.52
N HIS A 13 15.30 9.07 -13.72
CA HIS A 13 16.63 9.30 -14.29
C HIS A 13 16.68 10.53 -15.21
N THR A 14 15.60 10.77 -15.99
CA THR A 14 15.57 11.87 -16.96
C THR A 14 15.21 13.22 -16.37
N HIS A 15 14.55 13.25 -15.23
CA HIS A 15 14.09 14.45 -14.53
C HIS A 15 14.60 14.48 -13.08
N TYR A 16 15.74 13.85 -12.83
CA TYR A 16 16.34 13.80 -11.49
C TYR A 16 16.50 15.22 -10.90
N ASP A 17 15.91 15.47 -9.74
CA ASP A 17 15.96 16.75 -9.03
C ASP A 17 16.40 16.59 -7.55
N GLY A 18 16.60 15.35 -7.10
CA GLY A 18 16.98 15.05 -5.73
C GLY A 18 15.84 15.14 -4.69
N LEU A 19 14.61 15.43 -5.12
CA LEU A 19 13.43 15.56 -4.26
C LEU A 19 12.28 14.68 -4.75
N ASP A 20 11.69 15.00 -5.90
CA ASP A 20 10.52 14.32 -6.45
C ASP A 20 10.91 13.15 -7.38
N TYR A 21 12.04 13.26 -8.05
CA TYR A 21 12.54 12.30 -9.03
C TYR A 21 13.87 11.70 -8.56
N ILE A 22 13.77 10.67 -7.74
CA ILE A 22 14.95 9.96 -7.21
C ILE A 22 14.91 8.49 -7.66
N PRO A 23 15.98 7.97 -8.32
CA PRO A 23 16.06 6.55 -8.63
C PRO A 23 16.11 5.70 -7.36
N ALA A 24 15.22 4.74 -7.23
CA ALA A 24 15.19 3.82 -6.12
C ALA A 24 15.58 2.40 -6.55
N LYS A 25 16.18 1.64 -5.64
CA LYS A 25 16.54 0.24 -5.87
C LYS A 25 15.29 -0.64 -5.99
N THR A 26 15.33 -1.64 -6.87
CA THR A 26 14.21 -2.56 -7.11
C THR A 26 13.59 -3.15 -5.84
N PRO A 27 14.35 -3.64 -4.83
CA PRO A 27 13.74 -4.16 -3.60
C PRO A 27 12.95 -3.11 -2.82
N VAL A 28 13.39 -1.84 -2.83
CA VAL A 28 12.68 -0.74 -2.16
C VAL A 28 11.37 -0.43 -2.88
N LEU A 29 11.39 -0.40 -4.21
CA LEU A 29 10.18 -0.21 -5.02
C LEU A 29 9.18 -1.35 -4.82
N MET A 30 9.65 -2.60 -4.81
CA MET A 30 8.82 -3.78 -4.54
C MET A 30 8.18 -3.72 -3.16
N GLY A 31 8.97 -3.40 -2.12
CA GLY A 31 8.46 -3.28 -0.75
C GLY A 31 7.42 -2.18 -0.62
N HIS A 32 7.65 -1.04 -1.22
CA HIS A 32 6.70 0.07 -1.21
C HIS A 32 5.41 -0.28 -1.97
N HIS A 33 5.52 -0.87 -3.15
CA HIS A 33 4.36 -1.31 -3.93
C HIS A 33 3.54 -2.34 -3.18
N PHE A 34 4.18 -3.37 -2.60
CA PHE A 34 3.53 -4.38 -1.79
C PHE A 34 2.81 -3.77 -0.59
N SER A 35 3.47 -2.89 0.18
CA SER A 35 2.86 -2.27 1.37
C SER A 35 1.67 -1.35 1.02
N SER A 36 1.67 -0.76 -0.17
CA SER A 36 0.56 0.06 -0.65
C SER A 36 -0.68 -0.76 -1.03
N ILE A 37 -0.49 -2.01 -1.46
CA ILE A 37 -1.57 -2.93 -1.84
C ILE A 37 -2.07 -3.74 -0.63
N ALA A 38 -1.17 -4.16 0.27
CA ALA A 38 -1.49 -5.01 1.41
C ALA A 38 -2.22 -4.22 2.53
N GLY A 39 -3.38 -3.66 2.21
CA GLY A 39 -4.27 -2.99 3.15
C GLY A 39 -5.35 -3.91 3.73
N ALA A 40 -6.30 -3.36 4.46
CA ALA A 40 -7.39 -4.10 5.09
C ALA A 40 -8.26 -4.86 4.07
N GLY A 41 -8.55 -4.27 2.91
CA GLY A 41 -9.37 -4.88 1.87
C GLY A 41 -8.88 -6.26 1.39
N PRO A 42 -7.63 -6.40 0.95
CA PRO A 42 -7.04 -7.68 0.55
C PRO A 42 -6.98 -8.74 1.65
N ILE A 43 -7.06 -8.36 2.92
CA ILE A 43 -7.06 -9.29 4.07
C ILE A 43 -8.49 -9.67 4.43
N VAL A 44 -9.35 -8.69 4.69
CA VAL A 44 -10.72 -8.90 5.17
C VAL A 44 -11.64 -9.41 4.05
N GLY A 45 -11.46 -8.91 2.83
CA GLY A 45 -12.27 -9.30 1.68
C GLY A 45 -12.32 -10.81 1.40
N PRO A 46 -11.17 -11.49 1.29
CA PRO A 46 -11.13 -12.94 1.15
C PRO A 46 -11.78 -13.69 2.31
N ILE A 47 -11.59 -13.24 3.56
CA ILE A 47 -12.20 -13.88 4.74
C ILE A 47 -13.73 -13.80 4.64
N ILE A 48 -14.27 -12.64 4.34
CA ILE A 48 -15.71 -12.43 4.15
C ILE A 48 -16.22 -13.28 2.97
N ALA A 49 -15.51 -13.28 1.85
CA ALA A 49 -15.88 -14.07 0.68
C ALA A 49 -15.96 -15.56 0.99
N VAL A 50 -15.01 -16.10 1.75
CA VAL A 50 -15.05 -17.51 2.19
C VAL A 50 -16.22 -17.77 3.12
N ALA A 51 -16.51 -16.87 4.05
CA ALA A 51 -17.61 -17.00 5.00
C ALA A 51 -18.99 -17.02 4.32
N PHE A 52 -19.20 -16.20 3.29
CA PHE A 52 -20.49 -16.10 2.62
C PHE A 52 -20.67 -17.05 1.42
N PHE A 53 -19.61 -17.31 0.67
CA PHE A 53 -19.68 -18.03 -0.61
C PHE A 53 -18.91 -19.36 -0.61
N GLY A 54 -18.20 -19.67 0.46
CA GLY A 54 -17.30 -20.81 0.56
C GLY A 54 -15.93 -20.56 -0.08
N TRP A 55 -15.02 -21.51 0.13
CA TRP A 55 -13.60 -21.33 -0.24
C TRP A 55 -13.37 -21.35 -1.76
N LEU A 56 -14.13 -22.19 -2.52
CA LEU A 56 -13.87 -22.38 -3.94
C LEU A 56 -14.16 -21.13 -4.80
N PRO A 57 -15.33 -20.48 -4.69
CA PRO A 57 -15.57 -19.20 -5.38
C PRO A 57 -14.58 -18.11 -4.97
N ALA A 58 -14.22 -18.03 -3.68
CA ALA A 58 -13.25 -17.06 -3.18
C ALA A 58 -11.86 -17.26 -3.83
N VAL A 59 -11.35 -18.49 -3.88
CA VAL A 59 -10.07 -18.81 -4.51
C VAL A 59 -10.07 -18.51 -6.01
N ILE A 60 -11.13 -18.91 -6.71
CA ILE A 60 -11.28 -18.61 -8.15
C ILE A 60 -11.26 -17.10 -8.37
N TRP A 61 -12.01 -16.34 -7.58
CA TRP A 61 -12.03 -14.87 -7.68
C TRP A 61 -10.68 -14.25 -7.38
N ILE A 62 -9.98 -14.70 -6.36
CA ILE A 62 -8.63 -14.19 -6.03
C ILE A 62 -7.68 -14.42 -7.21
N ILE A 63 -7.64 -15.62 -7.78
CA ILE A 63 -6.73 -15.93 -8.88
C ILE A 63 -7.10 -15.13 -10.13
N LEU A 64 -8.34 -15.22 -10.58
CA LEU A 64 -8.77 -14.55 -11.82
C LEU A 64 -8.79 -13.03 -11.66
N GLY A 65 -9.27 -12.53 -10.53
CA GLY A 65 -9.31 -11.10 -10.24
C GLY A 65 -7.92 -10.49 -10.14
N SER A 66 -6.97 -11.17 -9.48
CA SER A 66 -5.59 -10.68 -9.38
C SER A 66 -4.88 -10.65 -10.73
N ILE A 67 -5.09 -11.64 -11.59
CA ILE A 67 -4.42 -11.73 -12.90
C ILE A 67 -5.07 -10.77 -13.90
N PHE A 68 -6.39 -10.87 -14.09
CA PHE A 68 -7.07 -10.21 -15.20
C PHE A 68 -7.56 -8.79 -14.88
N ILE A 69 -7.82 -8.49 -13.60
CA ILE A 69 -8.29 -7.17 -13.19
C ILE A 69 -7.14 -6.41 -12.50
N GLY A 70 -6.64 -6.89 -11.38
CA GLY A 70 -5.61 -6.22 -10.59
C GLY A 70 -4.32 -6.02 -11.36
N GLY A 71 -3.73 -7.10 -11.87
CA GLY A 71 -2.45 -7.05 -12.59
C GLY A 71 -2.52 -6.22 -13.87
N VAL A 72 -3.61 -6.31 -14.64
CA VAL A 72 -3.79 -5.50 -15.85
C VAL A 72 -3.97 -4.02 -15.50
N HIS A 73 -4.78 -3.72 -14.49
CA HIS A 73 -5.00 -2.35 -14.02
C HIS A 73 -3.70 -1.71 -13.52
N ASP A 74 -3.00 -2.37 -12.61
CA ASP A 74 -1.80 -1.82 -11.97
C ASP A 74 -0.67 -1.63 -12.97
N PHE A 75 -0.45 -2.63 -13.83
CA PHE A 75 0.55 -2.55 -14.87
C PHE A 75 0.24 -1.44 -15.89
N SER A 76 -1.01 -1.32 -16.32
CA SER A 76 -1.43 -0.27 -17.26
C SER A 76 -1.26 1.11 -16.65
N SER A 77 -1.68 1.29 -15.40
CA SER A 77 -1.56 2.54 -14.66
C SER A 77 -0.10 2.95 -14.49
N LEU A 78 0.78 2.00 -14.13
CA LEU A 78 2.21 2.23 -13.99
C LEU A 78 2.85 2.67 -15.32
N VAL A 79 2.56 1.96 -16.41
CA VAL A 79 3.09 2.29 -17.75
C VAL A 79 2.62 3.66 -18.21
N VAL A 80 1.34 3.97 -18.01
CA VAL A 80 0.77 5.28 -18.35
C VAL A 80 1.42 6.39 -17.52
N SER A 81 1.56 6.21 -16.21
CA SER A 81 2.22 7.17 -15.32
C SER A 81 3.67 7.45 -15.76
N ILE A 82 4.46 6.40 -15.97
CA ILE A 82 5.88 6.53 -16.39
C ILE A 82 5.99 7.29 -17.73
N ARG A 83 5.10 7.02 -18.67
CA ARG A 83 5.09 7.73 -19.98
C ARG A 83 4.69 9.20 -19.89
N HIS A 84 3.99 9.57 -18.83
CA HIS A 84 3.54 10.93 -18.58
C HIS A 84 4.33 11.61 -17.45
N ARG A 85 5.63 11.37 -17.36
CA ARG A 85 6.54 11.96 -16.36
C ARG A 85 6.18 11.61 -14.93
N ALA A 86 5.83 10.36 -14.67
CA ALA A 86 5.40 9.86 -13.36
C ALA A 86 4.23 10.64 -12.72
N ARG A 87 3.32 11.17 -13.54
CA ARG A 87 2.12 11.85 -13.08
C ARG A 87 1.04 10.87 -12.65
N SER A 88 0.19 11.30 -11.71
CA SER A 88 -0.98 10.52 -11.31
C SER A 88 -1.95 10.33 -12.47
N ILE A 89 -2.74 9.25 -12.43
CA ILE A 89 -3.76 8.98 -13.46
C ILE A 89 -4.76 10.13 -13.58
N ALA A 90 -5.11 10.77 -12.46
CA ALA A 90 -5.98 11.95 -12.47
C ALA A 90 -5.40 13.12 -13.27
N GLN A 91 -4.09 13.35 -13.17
CA GLN A 91 -3.41 14.38 -13.94
C GLN A 91 -3.28 14.02 -15.43
N VAL A 92 -3.09 12.74 -15.74
CA VAL A 92 -3.05 12.26 -17.13
C VAL A 92 -4.43 12.38 -17.77
N ALA A 93 -5.49 11.98 -17.06
CA ALA A 93 -6.87 12.07 -17.52
C ALA A 93 -7.29 13.50 -17.92
N LYS A 94 -6.73 14.54 -17.26
CA LYS A 94 -6.98 15.93 -17.60
C LYS A 94 -6.73 16.25 -19.07
N ARG A 95 -5.78 15.57 -19.72
CA ARG A 95 -5.44 15.79 -21.13
C ARG A 95 -6.35 15.07 -22.11
N MET A 96 -7.10 14.07 -21.63
CA MET A 96 -7.93 13.19 -22.44
C MET A 96 -9.43 13.45 -22.26
N MET A 97 -9.81 14.25 -21.26
CA MET A 97 -11.20 14.53 -20.90
C MET A 97 -11.56 15.98 -21.15
N SER A 98 -12.85 16.24 -21.43
CA SER A 98 -13.37 17.62 -21.41
C SER A 98 -13.25 18.21 -19.98
N PRO A 99 -13.22 19.55 -19.84
CA PRO A 99 -13.11 20.18 -18.52
C PRO A 99 -14.20 19.75 -17.53
N VAL A 100 -15.42 19.56 -18.01
CA VAL A 100 -16.55 19.13 -17.19
C VAL A 100 -16.36 17.66 -16.76
N ALA A 101 -16.04 16.77 -17.70
CA ALA A 101 -15.80 15.36 -17.40
C ALA A 101 -14.62 15.19 -16.42
N HIS A 102 -13.56 15.97 -16.55
CA HIS A 102 -12.44 15.92 -15.61
C HIS A 102 -12.83 16.37 -14.19
N LYS A 103 -13.65 17.42 -14.06
CA LYS A 103 -14.16 17.86 -12.75
C LYS A 103 -15.01 16.77 -12.08
N LEU A 104 -15.92 16.17 -12.83
CA LEU A 104 -16.76 15.07 -12.34
C LEU A 104 -15.89 13.85 -11.93
N TYR A 105 -14.86 13.54 -12.70
CA TYR A 105 -13.90 12.49 -12.39
C TYR A 105 -13.13 12.76 -11.08
N LEU A 106 -12.68 14.01 -10.85
CA LEU A 106 -12.02 14.39 -9.61
C LEU A 106 -12.97 14.30 -8.40
N ILE A 107 -14.23 14.71 -8.55
CA ILE A 107 -15.25 14.59 -7.52
C ILE A 107 -15.50 13.11 -7.20
N PHE A 108 -15.61 12.27 -8.23
CA PHE A 108 -15.75 10.81 -8.06
C PHE A 108 -14.58 10.21 -7.30
N ILE A 109 -13.33 10.54 -7.67
CA ILE A 109 -12.14 10.09 -6.95
C ILE A 109 -12.19 10.54 -5.48
N TRP A 110 -12.54 11.79 -5.22
CA TRP A 110 -12.62 12.32 -3.87
C TRP A 110 -13.63 11.56 -3.03
N PHE A 111 -14.84 11.35 -3.51
CA PHE A 111 -15.84 10.54 -2.81
C PHE A 111 -15.38 9.10 -2.59
N THR A 112 -14.75 8.49 -3.59
CA THR A 112 -14.20 7.13 -3.47
C THR A 112 -13.13 7.06 -2.37
N MET A 113 -12.24 8.04 -2.30
CA MET A 113 -11.22 8.09 -1.26
C MET A 113 -11.83 8.28 0.14
N VAL A 114 -12.81 9.17 0.29
CA VAL A 114 -13.53 9.35 1.57
C VAL A 114 -14.20 8.05 1.98
N TYR A 115 -14.89 7.38 1.05
CA TYR A 115 -15.54 6.09 1.33
C TYR A 115 -14.54 5.02 1.77
N VAL A 116 -13.43 4.85 1.04
CA VAL A 116 -12.38 3.88 1.39
C VAL A 116 -11.76 4.17 2.76
N LEU A 117 -11.46 5.45 3.04
CA LEU A 117 -10.94 5.85 4.35
C LEU A 117 -11.95 5.55 5.47
N THR A 118 -13.23 5.83 5.27
CA THR A 118 -14.28 5.54 6.26
C THR A 118 -14.33 4.05 6.57
N VAL A 119 -14.34 3.19 5.55
CA VAL A 119 -14.36 1.73 5.74
C VAL A 119 -13.09 1.26 6.48
N PHE A 120 -11.93 1.79 6.14
CA PHE A 120 -10.67 1.38 6.80
C PHE A 120 -10.61 1.83 8.26
N VAL A 121 -11.10 3.03 8.57
CA VAL A 121 -11.21 3.53 9.94
C VAL A 121 -12.17 2.67 10.74
N ASP A 122 -13.32 2.34 10.19
CA ASP A 122 -14.34 1.48 10.81
C ASP A 122 -13.77 0.10 11.16
N LEU A 123 -13.20 -0.61 10.18
CA LEU A 123 -12.55 -1.91 10.40
C LEU A 123 -11.43 -1.86 11.43
N THR A 124 -10.67 -0.76 11.46
CA THR A 124 -9.60 -0.58 12.45
C THR A 124 -10.17 -0.33 13.84
N ALA A 125 -11.20 0.50 13.96
CA ALA A 125 -11.88 0.78 15.21
C ALA A 125 -12.50 -0.50 15.80
N ASP A 126 -13.18 -1.29 14.99
CA ASP A 126 -13.74 -2.58 15.39
C ASP A 126 -12.66 -3.51 15.93
N SER A 127 -11.56 -3.67 15.20
CA SER A 127 -10.45 -4.53 15.65
C SER A 127 -9.81 -4.06 16.95
N PHE A 128 -9.80 -2.75 17.22
CA PHE A 128 -9.26 -2.19 18.48
C PHE A 128 -10.21 -2.34 19.64
N THR A 129 -11.53 -2.26 19.39
CA THR A 129 -12.55 -2.43 20.43
C THR A 129 -12.71 -3.90 20.81
N GLU A 130 -12.58 -4.82 19.84
CA GLU A 130 -12.67 -6.26 20.10
C GLU A 130 -11.43 -6.82 20.82
N ASN A 131 -10.25 -6.26 20.56
CA ASN A 131 -9.02 -6.76 21.16
C ASN A 131 -8.01 -5.63 21.47
N GLY A 132 -7.88 -5.31 22.76
CA GLY A 132 -6.91 -4.31 23.23
C GLY A 132 -5.46 -4.63 22.90
N GLY A 133 -5.11 -5.90 22.69
CA GLY A 133 -3.79 -6.34 22.25
C GLY A 133 -3.47 -5.84 20.83
N VAL A 134 -4.47 -5.81 19.94
CA VAL A 134 -4.31 -5.26 18.58
C VAL A 134 -4.04 -3.76 18.63
N ALA A 135 -4.78 -3.02 19.45
CA ALA A 135 -4.55 -1.59 19.64
C ALA A 135 -3.15 -1.29 20.20
N SER A 136 -2.75 -2.04 21.23
CA SER A 136 -1.44 -1.88 21.87
C SER A 136 -0.27 -2.24 20.95
N SER A 137 -0.37 -3.34 20.19
CA SER A 137 0.65 -3.73 19.21
C SER A 137 0.76 -2.73 18.07
N SER A 138 -0.37 -2.17 17.62
CA SER A 138 -0.40 -1.13 16.58
C SER A 138 0.28 0.15 17.05
N PHE A 139 0.04 0.57 18.29
CA PHE A 139 0.73 1.72 18.88
C PHE A 139 2.25 1.47 18.98
N MET A 140 2.67 0.32 19.48
CA MET A 140 4.09 -0.04 19.55
C MET A 140 4.74 -0.09 18.15
N TYR A 141 4.03 -0.63 17.16
CA TYR A 141 4.49 -0.64 15.77
C TYR A 141 4.73 0.77 15.24
N ILE A 142 3.82 1.71 15.48
CA ILE A 142 3.97 3.12 15.06
C ILE A 142 5.20 3.74 15.72
N MET A 143 5.39 3.53 17.03
CA MET A 143 6.56 4.03 17.75
C MET A 143 7.86 3.46 17.17
N LEU A 144 7.93 2.16 16.90
CA LEU A 144 9.08 1.52 16.27
C LEU A 144 9.34 2.04 14.86
N ALA A 145 8.29 2.31 14.08
CA ALA A 145 8.41 2.90 12.74
C ALA A 145 9.01 4.31 12.78
N ILE A 146 8.58 5.14 13.75
CA ILE A 146 9.15 6.47 13.96
C ILE A 146 10.63 6.37 14.36
N LEU A 147 10.97 5.48 15.30
CA LEU A 147 12.35 5.25 15.72
C LEU A 147 13.23 4.75 14.57
N MET A 148 12.72 3.83 13.75
CA MET A 148 13.42 3.39 12.54
C MET A 148 13.67 4.55 11.58
N GLY A 149 12.65 5.40 11.36
CA GLY A 149 12.79 6.58 10.52
C GLY A 149 13.88 7.54 11.06
N LEU A 150 13.90 7.80 12.35
CA LEU A 150 14.95 8.62 12.99
C LEU A 150 16.34 7.98 12.84
N ALA A 151 16.46 6.67 13.02
CA ALA A 151 17.72 5.94 12.86
C ALA A 151 18.25 6.04 11.42
N VAL A 152 17.40 5.88 10.43
CA VAL A 152 17.79 5.95 9.00
C VAL A 152 18.11 7.39 8.60
N TYR A 153 17.23 8.36 8.90
CA TYR A 153 17.35 9.72 8.38
C TYR A 153 18.25 10.64 9.22
N ARG A 154 18.30 10.45 10.55
CA ARG A 154 19.13 11.29 11.44
C ARG A 154 20.45 10.64 11.83
N MET A 155 20.47 9.32 12.03
CA MET A 155 21.67 8.60 12.49
C MET A 155 22.43 7.95 11.31
N ASN A 156 21.99 8.15 10.07
CA ASN A 156 22.59 7.59 8.85
C ASN A 156 22.74 6.05 8.87
N PHE A 157 21.83 5.35 9.55
CA PHE A 157 21.81 3.91 9.47
C PHE A 157 21.45 3.47 8.05
N SER A 158 22.15 2.47 7.52
CA SER A 158 21.71 1.89 6.25
C SER A 158 20.35 1.20 6.45
N LEU A 159 19.47 1.30 5.45
CA LEU A 159 18.14 0.71 5.48
C LEU A 159 18.18 -0.79 5.85
N VAL A 160 19.17 -1.52 5.33
CA VAL A 160 19.36 -2.94 5.60
C VAL A 160 19.63 -3.20 7.10
N LYS A 161 20.55 -2.44 7.72
CA LYS A 161 20.85 -2.58 9.16
C LYS A 161 19.64 -2.22 10.02
N ALA A 162 18.93 -1.13 9.68
CA ALA A 162 17.71 -0.76 10.36
C ALA A 162 16.65 -1.85 10.27
N SER A 163 16.43 -2.42 9.09
CA SER A 163 15.46 -3.52 8.91
C SER A 163 15.80 -4.75 9.74
N PHE A 164 17.08 -5.15 9.81
CA PHE A 164 17.50 -6.30 10.63
C PHE A 164 17.26 -6.10 12.13
N ILE A 165 17.22 -4.88 12.61
CA ILE A 165 16.94 -4.57 14.02
C ILE A 165 15.44 -4.37 14.26
N PHE A 166 14.81 -3.50 13.48
CA PHE A 166 13.43 -3.08 13.74
C PHE A 166 12.37 -4.11 13.34
N VAL A 167 12.60 -4.91 12.30
CA VAL A 167 11.63 -5.97 11.91
C VAL A 167 11.49 -7.04 12.99
N PRO A 168 12.57 -7.63 13.57
CA PRO A 168 12.41 -8.53 14.72
C PRO A 168 11.76 -7.87 15.94
N LEU A 169 12.03 -6.58 16.20
CA LEU A 169 11.40 -5.86 17.31
C LEU A 169 9.88 -5.70 17.11
N VAL A 170 9.41 -5.53 15.88
CA VAL A 170 7.96 -5.52 15.58
C VAL A 170 7.33 -6.87 15.93
N PHE A 171 7.93 -7.98 15.50
CA PHE A 171 7.42 -9.30 15.84
C PHE A 171 7.45 -9.58 17.34
N LEU A 172 8.49 -9.12 18.02
CA LEU A 172 8.59 -9.21 19.49
C LEU A 172 7.47 -8.41 20.17
N ALA A 173 7.20 -7.19 19.71
CA ALA A 173 6.13 -6.34 20.23
C ALA A 173 4.76 -7.01 20.07
N ILE A 174 4.48 -7.59 18.90
CA ILE A 174 3.25 -8.34 18.64
C ILE A 174 3.16 -9.56 19.58
N GLY A 175 4.24 -10.30 19.76
CA GLY A 175 4.28 -11.46 20.64
C GLY A 175 4.04 -11.09 22.11
N ILE A 176 4.64 -10.02 22.61
CA ILE A 176 4.47 -9.54 23.99
C ILE A 176 3.02 -9.07 24.21
N THR A 177 2.48 -8.25 23.33
CA THR A 177 1.11 -7.75 23.48
C THR A 177 0.08 -8.88 23.36
N GLY A 178 0.29 -9.84 22.44
CA GLY A 178 -0.55 -11.02 22.31
C GLY A 178 -0.52 -11.91 23.55
N ALA A 179 0.66 -12.14 24.12
CA ALA A 179 0.79 -12.92 25.35
C ALA A 179 0.16 -12.22 26.56
N PHE A 180 0.36 -10.89 26.68
CA PHE A 180 -0.18 -10.11 27.77
C PHE A 180 -1.71 -10.06 27.75
N PHE A 181 -2.32 -9.76 26.61
CA PHE A 181 -3.78 -9.69 26.49
C PHE A 181 -4.43 -11.05 26.32
N GLY A 182 -3.75 -12.05 25.76
CA GLY A 182 -4.24 -13.42 25.67
C GLY A 182 -4.29 -14.16 27.01
N SER A 183 -3.58 -13.68 28.03
CA SER A 183 -3.66 -14.22 29.39
C SER A 183 -4.86 -13.70 30.20
N PHE A 184 -5.61 -12.71 29.67
CA PHE A 184 -6.80 -12.15 30.30
C PHE A 184 -8.13 -12.61 29.66
N LEU A 185 -8.06 -13.47 28.64
CA LEU A 185 -9.19 -14.16 28.02
C LEU A 185 -9.21 -15.64 28.43
#